data_c91c352cf0e86cf3fad0f1606d9af411
#
_entry.id   c91c352cf0e86cf3fad0f1606d9af411
#
_cell.length_a   1.000
_cell.length_b   1.000
_cell.length_c   1.000
_cell.angle_alpha   90.00
_cell.angle_beta   90.00
_cell.angle_gamma   90.00
#
_symmetry.space_group_name_H-M   'P 1'
#
loop_
_entity.id
_entity.type
_entity.pdbx_description
1 polymer ?
#
loop_
_entity_poly.entity_id
_entity_poly.type
_entity_poly.pdbx_seq_one_letter_code
_entity_poly.pdbx_strand_id
1 'polypeptide(L)'
;GSTYQPKFTDKDIELYRNGFDPILHPNTNWIDDFLRKFSTRTQHNINLSGGTERVKYFISGSYFDQTGIYKHTKIDSDHDVNPRNTRYNFRTNFDFQITRDFSATVQMAAQIGRVITPGSGNSGIWQAISFANPLSSPGLVDNKIVRIQDGLGSVNPWQTLLSNGYQKDNRNNINTTLRLNYDLSSLLTKGLSVHGSIAYDSY
;
A
#
# COMPACT_ATOMS: atom_id res chain seq x y z
N GLY A 1 12.00 56.68 8.69
CA GLY A 1 12.68 55.49 8.32
C GLY A 1 12.21 54.34 9.18
N SER A 2 11.71 53.22 8.60
CA SER A 2 11.38 52.02 9.36
C SER A 2 12.67 51.44 9.88
N THR A 3 12.82 51.38 11.19
CA THR A 3 13.96 50.69 11.84
C THR A 3 13.74 49.19 11.61
N TYR A 4 14.65 48.55 10.83
CA TYR A 4 14.63 47.11 10.70
C TYR A 4 14.84 46.46 12.09
N GLN A 5 13.86 45.66 12.51
CA GLN A 5 13.99 44.87 13.72
C GLN A 5 14.18 43.40 13.29
N PRO A 6 15.33 42.81 13.66
CA PRO A 6 15.55 41.39 13.35
C PRO A 6 14.48 40.53 14.05
N LYS A 7 14.00 39.51 13.34
CA LYS A 7 13.01 38.58 13.87
C LYS A 7 13.54 37.72 15.03
N PHE A 8 14.83 37.47 15.03
CA PHE A 8 15.52 36.69 16.05
C PHE A 8 16.55 37.55 16.75
N THR A 9 16.62 37.45 18.06
CA THR A 9 17.71 38.04 18.86
C THR A 9 18.96 37.17 18.77
N ASP A 10 20.11 37.71 19.16
CA ASP A 10 21.36 36.92 19.22
C ASP A 10 21.22 35.72 20.16
N LYS A 11 20.46 35.87 21.23
CA LYS A 11 20.15 34.78 22.16
C LYS A 11 19.30 33.69 21.51
N ASP A 12 18.29 34.04 20.70
CA ASP A 12 17.47 33.06 19.96
C ASP A 12 18.37 32.27 18.99
N ILE A 13 19.24 32.97 18.26
CA ILE A 13 20.18 32.33 17.32
C ILE A 13 21.10 31.35 18.04
N GLU A 14 21.59 31.71 19.23
CA GLU A 14 22.40 30.82 20.05
C GLU A 14 21.61 29.59 20.51
N LEU A 15 20.37 29.75 20.99
CA LEU A 15 19.51 28.65 21.42
C LEU A 15 19.19 27.69 20.28
N TYR A 16 18.85 28.18 19.09
CA TYR A 16 18.68 27.36 17.89
C TYR A 16 19.92 26.59 17.49
N ARG A 17 21.10 27.22 17.66
CA ARG A 17 22.41 26.62 17.27
C ARG A 17 22.87 25.54 18.23
N ASN A 18 22.74 25.77 19.53
CA ASN A 18 23.27 24.88 20.56
C ASN A 18 22.28 23.78 20.98
N GLY A 19 20.97 23.93 20.62
CA GLY A 19 19.94 22.95 20.91
C GLY A 19 19.57 22.80 22.39
N PHE A 20 19.87 23.80 23.23
CA PHE A 20 19.53 23.75 24.67
C PHE A 20 18.04 23.82 24.96
N ASP A 21 17.26 24.36 24.05
CA ASP A 21 15.82 24.45 24.17
C ASP A 21 15.13 23.89 22.92
N PRO A 22 15.08 22.57 22.75
CA PRO A 22 14.55 21.94 21.55
C PRO A 22 13.04 22.10 21.38
N ILE A 23 12.30 22.57 22.38
CA ILE A 23 10.87 22.77 22.33
C ILE A 23 10.52 24.17 21.81
N LEU A 24 11.13 25.22 22.40
CA LEU A 24 10.86 26.61 22.00
C LEU A 24 11.79 27.10 20.89
N HIS A 25 12.98 26.50 20.76
CA HIS A 25 13.97 26.79 19.73
C HIS A 25 14.37 25.53 18.98
N PRO A 26 13.40 24.89 18.27
CA PRO A 26 13.63 23.60 17.59
C PRO A 26 14.57 23.76 16.40
N ASN A 27 15.30 22.70 16.12
CA ASN A 27 16.02 22.49 14.85
C ASN A 27 15.72 21.08 14.36
N THR A 28 14.51 20.91 13.87
CA THR A 28 13.92 19.60 13.56
C THR A 28 14.42 19.09 12.22
N ASN A 29 15.07 17.92 12.22
CA ASN A 29 15.30 17.17 10.99
C ASN A 29 14.05 16.38 10.63
N TRP A 30 13.15 16.98 9.87
CA TRP A 30 11.86 16.41 9.51
C TRP A 30 11.94 15.03 8.84
N ILE A 31 12.99 14.78 8.06
CA ILE A 31 13.16 13.48 7.41
C ILE A 31 13.46 12.40 8.45
N ASP A 32 14.46 12.62 9.31
CA ASP A 32 14.86 11.65 10.33
C ASP A 32 13.79 11.49 11.41
N ASP A 33 13.08 12.56 11.75
CA ASP A 33 12.03 12.52 12.76
C ASP A 33 10.77 11.79 12.25
N PHE A 34 10.43 11.98 10.98
CA PHE A 34 9.18 11.53 10.38
C PHE A 34 9.27 10.14 9.76
N LEU A 35 10.42 9.76 9.21
CA LEU A 35 10.59 8.54 8.43
C LEU A 35 11.38 7.46 9.18
N ARG A 36 10.95 6.22 8.99
CA ARG A 36 11.76 5.04 9.34
C ARG A 36 12.83 4.83 8.27
N LYS A 37 13.96 4.26 8.65
CA LYS A 37 15.03 3.95 7.70
C LYS A 37 14.67 2.87 6.69
N PHE A 38 13.69 2.00 7.01
CA PHE A 38 13.21 0.92 6.15
C PHE A 38 11.73 0.64 6.38
N SER A 39 11.09 0.09 5.37
CA SER A 39 9.77 -0.53 5.46
C SER A 39 9.88 -2.05 5.39
N THR A 40 8.84 -2.75 5.82
CA THR A 40 8.79 -4.20 5.73
C THR A 40 7.91 -4.64 4.57
N ARG A 41 8.36 -5.67 3.87
CA ARG A 41 7.60 -6.37 2.85
C ARG A 41 7.68 -7.86 3.11
N THR A 42 6.52 -8.51 3.20
CA THR A 42 6.40 -9.95 3.38
C THR A 42 5.66 -10.53 2.20
N GLN A 43 6.14 -11.65 1.66
CA GLN A 43 5.48 -12.36 0.59
C GLN A 43 5.62 -13.86 0.81
N HIS A 44 4.48 -14.56 0.77
CA HIS A 44 4.42 -16.01 0.85
C HIS A 44 3.68 -16.55 -0.38
N ASN A 45 4.20 -17.63 -0.96
CA ASN A 45 3.59 -18.31 -2.10
C ASN A 45 3.54 -19.80 -1.80
N ILE A 46 2.42 -20.42 -2.12
CA ILE A 46 2.26 -21.88 -2.07
C ILE A 46 1.67 -22.34 -3.40
N ASN A 47 2.22 -23.42 -3.95
CA ASN A 47 1.74 -24.04 -5.16
C ASN A 47 1.59 -25.53 -4.92
N LEU A 48 0.50 -26.10 -5.42
CA LEU A 48 0.18 -27.49 -5.37
C LEU A 48 -0.24 -27.93 -6.77
N SER A 49 0.35 -29.00 -7.28
CA SER A 49 -0.03 -29.59 -8.56
C SER A 49 -0.03 -31.10 -8.46
N GLY A 50 -0.89 -31.71 -9.23
CA GLY A 50 -0.98 -33.17 -9.30
C GLY A 50 -2.03 -33.61 -10.29
N GLY A 51 -2.30 -34.90 -10.32
CA GLY A 51 -3.35 -35.42 -11.16
C GLY A 51 -3.21 -36.90 -11.50
N THR A 52 -4.15 -37.34 -12.29
CA THR A 52 -4.24 -38.64 -12.92
C THR A 52 -4.31 -38.49 -14.45
N GLU A 53 -4.49 -39.53 -15.18
CA GLU A 53 -4.77 -39.47 -16.63
C GLU A 53 -6.10 -38.74 -16.94
N ARG A 54 -7.05 -38.72 -15.97
CA ARG A 54 -8.37 -38.13 -16.17
C ARG A 54 -8.53 -36.73 -15.57
N VAL A 55 -7.74 -36.40 -14.55
CA VAL A 55 -7.85 -35.11 -13.87
C VAL A 55 -6.46 -34.58 -13.58
N LYS A 56 -6.16 -33.38 -14.01
CA LYS A 56 -4.96 -32.63 -13.63
C LYS A 56 -5.37 -31.37 -12.92
N TYR A 57 -4.61 -30.97 -11.91
CA TYR A 57 -4.90 -29.76 -11.19
C TYR A 57 -3.63 -28.97 -10.86
N PHE A 58 -3.81 -27.66 -10.81
CA PHE A 58 -2.83 -26.72 -10.28
C PHE A 58 -3.58 -25.74 -9.39
N ILE A 59 -3.10 -25.56 -8.15
CA ILE A 59 -3.65 -24.63 -7.17
C ILE A 59 -2.48 -23.77 -6.69
N SER A 60 -2.68 -22.46 -6.67
CA SER A 60 -1.70 -21.48 -6.20
C SER A 60 -2.36 -20.48 -5.26
N GLY A 61 -1.69 -20.21 -4.15
CA GLY A 61 -2.06 -19.16 -3.20
C GLY A 61 -0.90 -18.25 -2.92
N SER A 62 -1.13 -16.95 -2.81
CA SER A 62 -0.11 -16.02 -2.36
C SER A 62 -0.67 -14.95 -1.41
N TYR A 63 0.16 -14.59 -0.46
CA TYR A 63 -0.05 -13.48 0.46
C TYR A 63 1.06 -12.45 0.28
N PHE A 64 0.70 -11.20 0.22
CA PHE A 64 1.61 -10.07 0.14
C PHE A 64 1.18 -9.01 1.15
N ASP A 65 2.12 -8.49 1.92
CA ASP A 65 1.92 -7.37 2.83
C ASP A 65 3.13 -6.44 2.80
N GLN A 66 2.88 -5.15 2.62
CA GLN A 66 3.90 -4.11 2.62
C GLN A 66 3.42 -2.93 3.45
N THR A 67 4.26 -2.50 4.38
CA THR A 67 4.00 -1.34 5.24
C THR A 67 4.71 -0.09 4.72
N GLY A 68 4.18 1.09 5.05
CA GLY A 68 4.84 2.37 4.80
C GLY A 68 6.00 2.64 5.76
N ILE A 69 6.63 3.79 5.55
CA ILE A 69 7.84 4.21 6.28
C ILE A 69 7.59 5.31 7.30
N TYR A 70 6.37 5.75 7.51
CA TYR A 70 6.08 6.81 8.47
C TYR A 70 6.18 6.29 9.91
N LYS A 71 6.72 7.11 10.81
CA LYS A 71 6.73 6.89 12.25
C LYS A 71 5.39 7.37 12.86
N HIS A 72 5.11 7.02 14.10
CA HIS A 72 4.03 7.58 14.94
C HIS A 72 2.67 7.72 14.24
N THR A 73 2.25 6.67 13.53
CA THR A 73 1.03 6.69 12.70
C THR A 73 -0.26 6.38 13.45
N LYS A 74 -0.19 6.13 14.78
CA LYS A 74 -1.31 5.78 15.66
C LYS A 74 -1.46 6.71 16.86
N ILE A 75 -1.10 7.98 16.73
CA ILE A 75 -1.20 8.93 17.83
C ILE A 75 -2.67 9.37 17.99
N ASP A 76 -3.21 9.15 19.17
CA ASP A 76 -4.58 9.52 19.58
C ASP A 76 -5.69 9.02 18.63
N SER A 77 -5.44 7.91 17.93
CA SER A 77 -6.36 7.34 16.96
C SER A 77 -6.41 5.81 17.08
N ASP A 78 -7.60 5.25 16.97
CA ASP A 78 -7.81 3.80 16.84
C ASP A 78 -7.34 3.26 15.48
N HIS A 79 -6.97 4.17 14.57
CA HIS A 79 -6.63 3.85 13.19
C HIS A 79 -5.16 4.14 12.91
N ASP A 80 -4.54 3.22 12.17
CA ASP A 80 -3.19 3.37 11.68
C ASP A 80 -3.21 4.02 10.28
N VAL A 81 -2.73 5.25 10.18
CA VAL A 81 -2.63 6.00 8.92
C VAL A 81 -1.37 5.66 8.12
N ASN A 82 -0.52 4.75 8.61
CA ASN A 82 0.64 4.30 7.85
C ASN A 82 0.19 3.64 6.54
N PRO A 83 0.74 4.01 5.39
CA PRO A 83 0.45 3.32 4.14
C PRO A 83 0.64 1.82 4.29
N ARG A 84 -0.33 1.03 3.83
CA ARG A 84 -0.24 -0.42 3.84
C ARG A 84 -0.88 -0.99 2.59
N ASN A 85 -0.22 -1.96 1.97
CA ASN A 85 -0.74 -2.71 0.85
C ASN A 85 -0.75 -4.19 1.20
N THR A 86 -1.95 -4.74 1.35
CA THR A 86 -2.16 -6.17 1.61
C THR A 86 -2.88 -6.79 0.43
N ARG A 87 -2.41 -7.96 -0.05
CA ARG A 87 -3.01 -8.63 -1.20
C ARG A 87 -2.96 -10.14 -1.04
N TYR A 88 -4.08 -10.77 -1.31
CA TYR A 88 -4.23 -12.22 -1.43
C TYR A 88 -4.51 -12.54 -2.88
N ASN A 89 -3.80 -13.51 -3.45
CA ASN A 89 -4.11 -14.05 -4.76
C ASN A 89 -4.36 -15.55 -4.61
N PHE A 90 -5.33 -16.02 -5.35
CA PHE A 90 -5.67 -17.42 -5.45
C PHE A 90 -5.87 -17.76 -6.93
N ARG A 91 -5.34 -18.90 -7.36
CA ARG A 91 -5.51 -19.38 -8.72
C ARG A 91 -5.67 -20.88 -8.70
N THR A 92 -6.62 -21.39 -9.48
CA THR A 92 -6.78 -22.81 -9.72
C THR A 92 -6.96 -23.07 -11.21
N ASN A 93 -6.39 -24.18 -11.67
CA ASN A 93 -6.66 -24.75 -12.98
C ASN A 93 -6.98 -26.21 -12.78
N PHE A 94 -8.09 -26.67 -13.35
CA PHE A 94 -8.49 -28.07 -13.41
C PHE A 94 -8.70 -28.47 -14.86
N ASP A 95 -8.04 -29.53 -15.28
CA ASP A 95 -8.24 -30.15 -16.58
C ASP A 95 -8.86 -31.53 -16.36
N PHE A 96 -10.01 -31.76 -16.96
CA PHE A 96 -10.80 -32.96 -16.86
C PHE A 96 -10.84 -33.66 -18.23
N GLN A 97 -10.36 -34.89 -18.32
CA GLN A 97 -10.61 -35.78 -19.45
C GLN A 97 -11.85 -36.61 -19.13
N ILE A 98 -13.03 -36.15 -19.58
CA ILE A 98 -14.33 -36.74 -19.25
C ILE A 98 -14.56 -38.04 -20.00
N THR A 99 -14.29 -37.98 -21.31
CA THR A 99 -14.26 -39.17 -22.18
C THR A 99 -12.99 -39.12 -23.04
N ARG A 100 -12.75 -40.12 -23.91
CA ARG A 100 -11.61 -40.12 -24.84
C ARG A 100 -11.58 -38.86 -25.72
N ASP A 101 -12.75 -38.40 -26.13
CA ASP A 101 -12.89 -37.32 -27.13
C ASP A 101 -13.42 -36.02 -26.51
N PHE A 102 -13.76 -36.01 -25.19
CA PHE A 102 -14.34 -34.83 -24.52
C PHE A 102 -13.54 -34.42 -23.29
N SER A 103 -13.11 -33.16 -23.25
CA SER A 103 -12.40 -32.57 -22.14
C SER A 103 -13.00 -31.23 -21.71
N ALA A 104 -12.81 -30.91 -20.44
CA ALA A 104 -13.21 -29.62 -19.85
C ALA A 104 -12.05 -29.03 -19.04
N THR A 105 -11.84 -27.73 -19.17
CA THR A 105 -10.89 -26.98 -18.36
C THR A 105 -11.61 -25.92 -17.56
N VAL A 106 -11.39 -25.89 -16.25
CA VAL A 106 -11.89 -24.85 -15.35
C VAL A 106 -10.71 -24.05 -14.83
N GLN A 107 -10.73 -22.75 -15.05
CA GLN A 107 -9.72 -21.82 -14.53
C GLN A 107 -10.42 -20.78 -13.65
N MET A 108 -9.89 -20.61 -12.45
CA MET A 108 -10.37 -19.58 -11.53
C MET A 108 -9.18 -18.80 -11.01
N ALA A 109 -9.34 -17.49 -10.94
CA ALA A 109 -8.39 -16.58 -10.30
C ALA A 109 -9.15 -15.58 -9.44
N ALA A 110 -8.67 -15.34 -8.22
CA ALA A 110 -9.19 -14.32 -7.34
C ALA A 110 -8.03 -13.48 -6.79
N GLN A 111 -8.21 -12.18 -6.78
CA GLN A 111 -7.31 -11.23 -6.13
C GLN A 111 -8.14 -10.37 -5.17
N ILE A 112 -7.77 -10.40 -3.89
CA ILE A 112 -8.37 -9.57 -2.84
C ILE A 112 -7.27 -8.65 -2.35
N GLY A 113 -7.45 -7.35 -2.56
CA GLY A 113 -6.47 -6.33 -2.21
C GLY A 113 -7.06 -5.27 -1.29
N ARG A 114 -6.21 -4.76 -0.40
CA ARG A 114 -6.51 -3.61 0.45
C ARG A 114 -5.32 -2.67 0.46
N VAL A 115 -5.56 -1.42 0.10
CA VAL A 115 -4.57 -0.34 0.19
C VAL A 115 -5.07 0.70 1.18
N ILE A 116 -4.24 1.04 2.14
CA ILE A 116 -4.47 2.14 3.10
C ILE A 116 -3.47 3.23 2.75
N THR A 117 -3.94 4.46 2.66
CA THR A 117 -3.12 5.66 2.46
C THR A 117 -3.56 6.75 3.42
N PRO A 118 -2.66 7.65 3.86
CA PRO A 118 -3.05 8.85 4.61
C PRO A 118 -4.08 9.66 3.83
N GLY A 119 -4.99 10.33 4.52
CA GLY A 119 -6.03 11.14 3.89
C GLY A 119 -5.48 12.27 3.00
N SER A 120 -4.32 12.81 3.33
CA SER A 120 -3.60 13.80 2.50
C SER A 120 -2.91 13.20 1.28
N GLY A 121 -2.92 11.87 1.13
CA GLY A 121 -2.14 11.16 0.13
C GLY A 121 -0.63 11.21 0.37
N ASN A 122 0.11 10.31 -0.27
CA ASN A 122 1.58 10.29 -0.10
C ASN A 122 2.24 11.56 -0.65
N SER A 123 1.76 12.11 -1.75
CA SER A 123 2.29 13.35 -2.34
C SER A 123 2.13 14.55 -1.40
N GLY A 124 0.98 14.68 -0.76
CA GLY A 124 0.73 15.74 0.22
C GLY A 124 1.65 15.65 1.44
N ILE A 125 1.93 14.44 1.93
CA ILE A 125 2.87 14.22 3.02
C ILE A 125 4.30 14.58 2.62
N TRP A 126 4.76 14.14 1.44
CA TRP A 126 6.09 14.50 0.95
C TRP A 126 6.26 16.00 0.73
N GLN A 127 5.24 16.66 0.22
CA GLN A 127 5.20 18.11 0.10
C GLN A 127 5.30 18.79 1.48
N ALA A 128 4.55 18.30 2.47
CA ALA A 128 4.60 18.83 3.83
C ALA A 128 6.01 18.71 4.43
N ILE A 129 6.67 17.55 4.29
CA ILE A 129 8.03 17.34 4.77
C ILE A 129 9.03 18.27 4.05
N SER A 130 8.88 18.44 2.72
CA SER A 130 9.80 19.24 1.91
C SER A 130 9.72 20.74 2.19
N PHE A 131 8.54 21.22 2.56
CA PHE A 131 8.32 22.66 2.84
C PHE A 131 8.34 23.00 4.33
N ALA A 132 8.45 22.01 5.22
CA ALA A 132 8.51 22.26 6.64
C ALA A 132 9.80 22.97 7.04
N ASN A 133 9.67 24.12 7.71
CA ASN A 133 10.82 24.85 8.24
C ASN A 133 11.36 24.12 9.49
N PRO A 134 12.64 23.77 9.56
CA PRO A 134 13.25 23.13 10.74
C PRO A 134 13.08 23.91 12.05
N LEU A 135 12.99 25.23 11.99
CA LEU A 135 12.90 26.11 13.16
C LEU A 135 11.46 26.35 13.61
N SER A 136 10.44 25.84 12.87
CA SER A 136 9.05 26.21 13.11
C SER A 136 8.37 25.43 14.22
N SER A 137 8.76 24.20 14.46
CA SER A 137 8.13 23.31 15.43
C SER A 137 9.06 22.14 15.78
N PRO A 138 9.04 21.66 17.03
CA PRO A 138 9.73 20.44 17.43
C PRO A 138 9.02 19.16 16.91
N GLY A 139 7.92 19.32 16.19
CA GLY A 139 7.14 18.19 15.67
C GLY A 139 6.21 17.58 16.70
N LEU A 140 6.62 16.50 17.33
CA LEU A 140 5.90 15.79 18.39
C LEU A 140 6.61 15.94 19.72
N VAL A 141 5.88 16.33 20.76
CA VAL A 141 6.34 16.31 22.14
C VAL A 141 5.32 15.53 22.96
N ASP A 142 5.75 14.48 23.67
CA ASP A 142 4.88 13.58 24.43
C ASP A 142 3.71 13.03 23.61
N ASN A 143 3.98 12.64 22.39
CA ASN A 143 2.99 12.16 21.41
C ASN A 143 1.91 13.17 21.01
N LYS A 144 2.13 14.46 21.28
CA LYS A 144 1.22 15.55 20.88
C LYS A 144 1.86 16.41 19.79
N ILE A 145 1.05 16.81 18.82
CA ILE A 145 1.50 17.72 17.76
C ILE A 145 1.68 19.10 18.35
N VAL A 146 2.89 19.65 18.25
CA VAL A 146 3.18 21.01 18.68
C VAL A 146 2.89 21.99 17.56
N ARG A 147 2.18 23.08 17.87
CA ARG A 147 1.88 24.13 16.89
C ARG A 147 3.16 24.73 16.32
N ILE A 148 3.03 25.16 15.07
CA ILE A 148 4.06 25.97 14.42
C ILE A 148 4.12 27.33 15.10
N GLN A 149 5.34 27.82 15.35
CA GLN A 149 5.56 29.19 15.85
C GLN A 149 5.14 30.21 14.79
N ASP A 150 4.46 31.26 15.25
CA ASP A 150 3.95 32.31 14.37
C ASP A 150 5.08 32.92 13.51
N GLY A 151 4.80 32.99 12.20
CA GLY A 151 5.72 33.56 11.22
C GLY A 151 6.93 32.72 10.83
N LEU A 152 7.07 31.48 11.31
CA LEU A 152 8.19 30.56 10.93
C LEU A 152 7.81 29.52 9.89
N GLY A 153 6.55 29.42 9.55
CA GLY A 153 6.08 28.47 8.54
C GLY A 153 4.57 28.26 8.60
N SER A 154 4.05 27.51 7.64
CA SER A 154 2.63 27.23 7.54
C SER A 154 2.29 25.73 7.53
N VAL A 155 3.30 24.85 7.49
CA VAL A 155 3.12 23.41 7.29
C VAL A 155 3.77 22.63 8.42
N ASN A 156 2.96 21.82 9.12
CA ASN A 156 3.44 20.81 10.05
C ASN A 156 3.19 19.42 9.44
N PRO A 157 4.22 18.65 9.11
CA PRO A 157 4.07 17.31 8.52
C PRO A 157 3.25 16.35 9.37
N TRP A 158 3.36 16.40 10.70
CA TRP A 158 2.60 15.57 11.62
C TRP A 158 1.09 15.90 11.59
N GLN A 159 0.75 17.18 11.53
CA GLN A 159 -0.63 17.60 11.37
C GLN A 159 -1.19 17.11 10.02
N THR A 160 -0.43 17.24 8.95
CA THR A 160 -0.83 16.77 7.63
C THR A 160 -1.06 15.26 7.60
N LEU A 161 -0.22 14.46 8.29
CA LEU A 161 -0.37 13.02 8.37
C LEU A 161 -1.55 12.58 9.24
N LEU A 162 -1.70 13.17 10.43
CA LEU A 162 -2.55 12.62 11.49
C LEU A 162 -3.96 13.22 11.51
N SER A 163 -4.14 14.47 11.03
CA SER A 163 -5.42 15.18 11.13
C SER A 163 -6.37 14.94 9.97
N ASN A 164 -5.90 14.39 8.86
CA ASN A 164 -6.71 14.19 7.64
C ASN A 164 -7.27 12.77 7.49
N GLY A 165 -7.14 11.95 8.53
CA GLY A 165 -7.61 10.57 8.52
C GLY A 165 -6.87 9.68 7.51
N TYR A 166 -7.57 8.70 6.96
CA TYR A 166 -7.02 7.75 5.99
C TYR A 166 -8.03 7.41 4.90
N GLN A 167 -7.52 6.96 3.78
CA GLN A 167 -8.30 6.39 2.68
C GLN A 167 -8.04 4.89 2.62
N LYS A 168 -9.12 4.10 2.47
CA LYS A 168 -9.08 2.65 2.35
C LYS A 168 -9.69 2.25 1.02
N ASP A 169 -8.88 1.66 0.17
CA ASP A 169 -9.28 1.14 -1.13
C ASP A 169 -9.26 -0.40 -1.09
N ASN A 170 -10.41 -1.02 -1.33
CA ASN A 170 -10.53 -2.47 -1.42
C ASN A 170 -10.77 -2.84 -2.89
N ARG A 171 -9.96 -3.76 -3.41
CA ARG A 171 -10.01 -4.25 -4.79
C ARG A 171 -10.19 -5.75 -4.79
N ASN A 172 -11.31 -6.20 -5.34
CA ASN A 172 -11.62 -7.63 -5.43
C ASN A 172 -11.86 -7.98 -6.88
N ASN A 173 -10.97 -8.74 -7.47
CA ASN A 173 -11.08 -9.21 -8.84
C ASN A 173 -11.28 -10.72 -8.82
N ILE A 174 -12.31 -11.21 -9.48
CA ILE A 174 -12.60 -12.65 -9.63
C ILE A 174 -12.77 -12.93 -11.12
N ASN A 175 -12.00 -13.87 -11.62
CA ASN A 175 -12.06 -14.32 -13.00
C ASN A 175 -12.31 -15.84 -13.01
N THR A 176 -13.28 -16.28 -13.78
CA THR A 176 -13.58 -17.71 -13.96
C THR A 176 -13.79 -18.01 -15.43
N THR A 177 -13.14 -19.04 -15.91
CA THR A 177 -13.29 -19.51 -17.30
C THR A 177 -13.59 -21.00 -17.29
N LEU A 178 -14.65 -21.40 -17.97
CA LEU A 178 -14.95 -22.76 -18.34
C LEU A 178 -14.71 -22.92 -19.84
N ARG A 179 -13.88 -23.89 -20.21
CA ARG A 179 -13.65 -24.28 -21.61
C ARG A 179 -14.03 -25.75 -21.79
N LEU A 180 -14.78 -26.02 -22.82
CA LEU A 180 -15.15 -27.36 -23.25
C LEU A 180 -14.50 -27.62 -24.60
N ASN A 181 -13.95 -28.79 -24.77
CA ASN A 181 -13.33 -29.21 -26.03
C ASN A 181 -13.80 -30.62 -26.41
N TYR A 182 -14.26 -30.78 -27.65
CA TYR A 182 -14.71 -32.05 -28.20
C TYR A 182 -13.91 -32.37 -29.47
N ASP A 183 -13.21 -33.51 -29.47
CA ASP A 183 -12.50 -34.04 -30.61
C ASP A 183 -13.48 -34.83 -31.52
N LEU A 184 -13.68 -34.32 -32.71
CA LEU A 184 -14.58 -34.93 -33.73
C LEU A 184 -13.84 -35.86 -34.68
N SER A 185 -12.54 -36.13 -34.42
CA SER A 185 -11.70 -36.96 -35.30
C SER A 185 -12.28 -38.36 -35.53
N SER A 186 -12.97 -38.90 -34.54
CA SER A 186 -13.62 -40.24 -34.61
C SER A 186 -14.96 -40.23 -35.32
N LEU A 187 -15.66 -39.06 -35.35
CA LEU A 187 -17.02 -38.94 -35.90
C LEU A 187 -17.06 -38.38 -37.31
N LEU A 188 -16.17 -37.44 -37.65
CA LEU A 188 -16.21 -36.73 -38.92
C LEU A 188 -14.92 -36.82 -39.71
N THR A 189 -13.86 -36.20 -39.28
CA THR A 189 -12.60 -36.10 -40.01
C THR A 189 -11.43 -36.00 -39.06
N LYS A 190 -10.30 -36.63 -39.35
CA LYS A 190 -9.06 -36.59 -38.56
C LYS A 190 -8.62 -35.13 -38.35
N GLY A 191 -8.35 -34.78 -37.09
CA GLY A 191 -7.84 -33.47 -36.69
C GLY A 191 -8.90 -32.40 -36.55
N LEU A 192 -10.19 -32.72 -36.70
CA LEU A 192 -11.29 -31.80 -36.44
C LEU A 192 -11.63 -31.77 -34.95
N SER A 193 -11.65 -30.60 -34.35
CA SER A 193 -12.13 -30.39 -32.99
C SER A 193 -13.00 -29.13 -32.90
N VAL A 194 -13.90 -29.13 -31.93
CA VAL A 194 -14.75 -27.98 -31.59
C VAL A 194 -14.50 -27.61 -30.14
N HIS A 195 -14.36 -26.33 -29.88
CA HIS A 195 -14.23 -25.81 -28.52
C HIS A 195 -15.20 -24.63 -28.29
N GLY A 196 -15.71 -24.54 -27.07
CA GLY A 196 -16.49 -23.43 -26.56
C GLY A 196 -15.93 -22.96 -25.22
N SER A 197 -16.05 -21.67 -24.92
CA SER A 197 -15.64 -21.14 -23.63
C SER A 197 -16.62 -20.08 -23.12
N ILE A 198 -16.82 -20.09 -21.80
CA ILE A 198 -17.58 -19.07 -21.07
C ILE A 198 -16.63 -18.48 -20.03
N ALA A 199 -16.58 -17.16 -19.97
CA ALA A 199 -15.80 -16.43 -18.97
C ALA A 199 -16.71 -15.50 -18.16
N TYR A 200 -16.41 -15.38 -16.87
CA TYR A 200 -17.03 -14.45 -15.94
C TYR A 200 -15.94 -13.66 -15.24
N ASP A 201 -16.05 -12.34 -15.30
CA ASP A 201 -15.13 -11.41 -14.66
C ASP A 201 -15.92 -10.45 -13.75
N SER A 202 -15.44 -10.25 -12.52
CA SER A 202 -15.98 -9.31 -11.53
C SER A 202 -14.84 -8.47 -10.96
N TYR A 203 -15.09 -7.16 -10.82
CA TYR A 203 -14.09 -6.18 -10.35
C TYR A 203 -14.63 -5.42 -9.13
#